data_8ab1c1ad71e245c095fd55af9844368a
#
_entry.id   8ab1c1ad71e245c095fd55af9844368a
#
_cell.length_a   1.000
_cell.length_b   1.000
_cell.length_c   1.000
_cell.angle_alpha   90.00
_cell.angle_beta   90.00
_cell.angle_gamma   90.00
#
_symmetry.space_group_name_H-M   'P 1'
#
loop_
_entity.id
_entity.type
_entity.pdbx_description
1 polymer ?
#
loop_
_entity_poly.entity_id
_entity_poly.type
_entity_poly.pdbx_seq_one_letter_code
_entity_poly.pdbx_strand_id
1 'polypeptide(L)'
;MMIRLSARFAHSLLSLLAILCFGCGPNGAAKLSYDSLGLTEVTGVVRLDGEPLEGATVSMVPEGSFSGSFGTTDANGKYRLMYTSEKSGVTPGEKIVRVSTADKGAESAPGKERVPSKYNSKSTMKVVVPENSSLEWNIELDSKGKVDAPEVIKEDR
;
A
#
# COMPACT_ATOMS: atom_id res chain seq x y z
N MET A 1 -66.77 30.80 43.84
CA MET A 1 -65.41 31.41 43.78
C MET A 1 -64.61 30.59 42.84
N MET A 2 -64.53 31.04 41.58
CA MET A 2 -63.91 30.33 40.48
C MET A 2 -62.43 30.74 40.38
N ILE A 3 -61.53 29.80 40.55
CA ILE A 3 -60.09 30.02 40.37
C ILE A 3 -59.75 29.75 38.92
N ARG A 4 -59.41 30.82 38.18
CA ARG A 4 -58.89 30.73 36.84
C ARG A 4 -57.41 30.36 36.92
N LEU A 5 -57.07 29.13 36.54
CA LEU A 5 -55.68 28.67 36.39
C LEU A 5 -55.17 29.16 35.07
N SER A 6 -54.18 30.04 35.09
CA SER A 6 -53.65 30.72 33.91
C SER A 6 -52.76 29.78 33.09
N ALA A 7 -53.07 29.66 31.80
CA ALA A 7 -52.42 28.83 30.77
C ALA A 7 -50.99 29.30 30.39
N ARG A 8 -50.20 29.83 31.28
CA ARG A 8 -48.87 30.41 30.98
C ARG A 8 -47.66 29.48 31.27
N PHE A 9 -47.91 28.31 31.89
CA PHE A 9 -46.84 27.38 32.24
C PHE A 9 -46.61 26.26 31.20
N ALA A 10 -47.48 26.11 30.19
CA ALA A 10 -47.37 25.00 29.21
C ALA A 10 -46.40 25.28 28.07
N HIS A 11 -45.96 26.51 27.87
CA HIS A 11 -45.05 26.88 26.73
C HIS A 11 -43.57 26.87 27.09
N SER A 12 -43.22 26.80 28.36
CA SER A 12 -41.82 26.81 28.80
C SER A 12 -41.16 25.44 28.80
N LEU A 13 -41.96 24.34 28.83
CA LEU A 13 -41.45 22.99 28.88
C LEU A 13 -41.20 22.40 27.48
N LEU A 14 -41.79 22.96 26.43
CA LEU A 14 -41.65 22.49 25.06
C LEU A 14 -40.41 23.08 24.35
N SER A 15 -39.85 24.19 24.85
CA SER A 15 -38.67 24.84 24.29
C SER A 15 -37.34 24.21 24.72
N LEU A 16 -37.33 23.38 25.78
CA LEU A 16 -36.09 22.78 26.30
C LEU A 16 -35.75 21.42 25.65
N LEU A 17 -36.69 20.82 24.88
CA LEU A 17 -36.48 19.53 24.24
C LEU A 17 -35.95 19.61 22.81
N ALA A 18 -35.83 20.83 22.24
CA ALA A 18 -35.40 21.04 20.85
C ALA A 18 -33.89 21.22 20.69
N ILE A 19 -33.07 21.21 21.75
CA ILE A 19 -31.64 21.53 21.71
C ILE A 19 -30.75 20.27 21.71
N LEU A 20 -31.30 19.07 21.83
CA LEU A 20 -30.51 17.82 21.95
C LEU A 20 -30.30 17.04 20.63
N CYS A 21 -30.73 17.56 19.48
CA CYS A 21 -30.57 16.85 18.18
C CYS A 21 -29.56 17.45 17.22
N PHE A 22 -28.67 18.38 17.63
CA PHE A 22 -27.63 18.95 16.80
C PHE A 22 -26.22 18.38 17.11
N GLY A 23 -26.11 17.07 17.32
CA GLY A 23 -24.84 16.42 17.67
C GLY A 23 -24.40 15.28 16.74
N CYS A 24 -25.02 15.10 15.58
CA CYS A 24 -24.55 14.15 14.57
C CYS A 24 -24.09 14.92 13.32
N GLY A 25 -22.96 15.61 13.44
CA GLY A 25 -22.21 16.00 12.25
C GLY A 25 -21.74 14.72 11.56
N PRO A 26 -21.76 14.63 10.20
CA PRO A 26 -21.13 13.52 9.51
C PRO A 26 -19.65 13.56 9.91
N ASN A 27 -19.21 12.57 10.69
CA ASN A 27 -17.78 12.31 10.87
C ASN A 27 -17.24 11.93 9.49
N GLY A 28 -16.91 12.92 8.70
CA GLY A 28 -16.11 12.71 7.49
C GLY A 28 -14.81 12.08 7.97
N ALA A 29 -14.63 10.79 7.70
CA ALA A 29 -13.36 10.13 7.91
C ALA A 29 -12.28 11.05 7.32
N ALA A 30 -11.34 11.50 8.14
CA ALA A 30 -10.27 12.37 7.69
C ALA A 30 -9.56 11.64 6.55
N LYS A 31 -9.71 12.16 5.32
CA LYS A 31 -9.04 11.58 4.15
C LYS A 31 -7.54 11.79 4.38
N LEU A 32 -6.82 10.67 4.52
CA LEU A 32 -5.37 10.73 4.65
C LEU A 32 -4.78 11.43 3.42
N SER A 33 -4.09 12.54 3.63
CA SER A 33 -3.34 13.21 2.56
C SER A 33 -1.94 12.63 2.50
N TYR A 34 -1.55 12.19 1.32
CA TYR A 34 -0.21 11.67 1.02
C TYR A 34 0.67 12.71 0.33
N ASP A 35 0.18 13.96 0.18
CA ASP A 35 0.88 15.01 -0.59
C ASP A 35 2.21 15.41 0.05
N SER A 36 2.32 15.34 1.38
CA SER A 36 3.55 15.64 2.12
C SER A 36 4.64 14.58 2.01
N LEU A 37 4.35 13.41 1.40
CA LEU A 37 5.30 12.31 1.31
C LEU A 37 6.27 12.43 0.13
N GLY A 38 6.05 13.40 -0.78
CA GLY A 38 6.88 13.59 -1.98
C GLY A 38 6.95 12.35 -2.88
N LEU A 39 5.84 11.60 -2.98
CA LEU A 39 5.82 10.33 -3.70
C LEU A 39 6.20 10.50 -5.16
N THR A 40 7.10 9.65 -5.64
CA THR A 40 7.50 9.53 -7.04
C THR A 40 6.77 8.35 -7.69
N GLU A 41 6.16 8.57 -8.83
CA GLU A 41 5.59 7.48 -9.62
C GLU A 41 6.74 6.62 -10.18
N VAL A 42 6.72 5.32 -9.87
CA VAL A 42 7.74 4.38 -10.36
C VAL A 42 7.07 3.30 -11.19
N THR A 43 7.54 3.18 -12.42
CA THR A 43 7.11 2.17 -13.39
C THR A 43 8.33 1.51 -14.04
N GLY A 44 8.13 0.41 -14.76
CA GLY A 44 9.20 -0.22 -15.53
C GLY A 44 8.78 -1.59 -16.04
N VAL A 45 9.74 -2.32 -16.54
CA VAL A 45 9.59 -3.69 -17.05
C VAL A 45 10.60 -4.59 -16.34
N VAL A 46 10.15 -5.78 -15.93
CA VAL A 46 11.04 -6.84 -15.42
C VAL A 46 11.21 -7.90 -16.49
N ARG A 47 12.45 -8.28 -16.75
CA ARG A 47 12.80 -9.42 -17.61
C ARG A 47 13.67 -10.41 -16.86
N LEU A 48 13.48 -11.67 -17.17
CA LEU A 48 14.32 -12.77 -16.71
C LEU A 48 14.91 -13.46 -17.95
N ASP A 49 16.24 -13.45 -18.08
CA ASP A 49 16.97 -13.95 -19.26
C ASP A 49 16.49 -13.30 -20.58
N GLY A 50 16.11 -12.02 -20.53
CA GLY A 50 15.63 -11.24 -21.67
C GLY A 50 14.12 -11.34 -21.94
N GLU A 51 13.42 -12.32 -21.34
CA GLU A 51 11.99 -12.52 -21.53
C GLU A 51 11.16 -11.78 -20.45
N PRO A 52 9.99 -11.21 -20.79
CA PRO A 52 9.11 -10.57 -19.82
C PRO A 52 8.76 -11.51 -18.67
N LEU A 53 8.89 -11.04 -17.44
CA LEU A 53 8.55 -11.81 -16.24
C LEU A 53 7.17 -11.44 -15.73
N GLU A 54 6.16 -12.25 -16.07
CA GLU A 54 4.78 -12.09 -15.60
C GLU A 54 4.60 -12.57 -14.18
N GLY A 55 3.73 -11.88 -13.42
CA GLY A 55 3.26 -12.25 -12.08
C GLY A 55 4.35 -12.15 -11.03
N ALA A 56 5.40 -11.38 -11.26
CA ALA A 56 6.43 -11.10 -10.27
C ALA A 56 6.03 -9.89 -9.41
N THR A 57 6.20 -10.00 -8.11
CA THR A 57 6.12 -8.87 -7.19
C THR A 57 7.45 -8.13 -7.17
N VAL A 58 7.41 -6.85 -7.51
CA VAL A 58 8.52 -5.91 -7.35
C VAL A 58 8.28 -5.12 -6.08
N SER A 59 9.29 -5.02 -5.23
CA SER A 59 9.22 -4.20 -4.00
C SER A 59 10.38 -3.22 -3.93
N MET A 60 10.09 -2.00 -3.46
CA MET A 60 11.07 -0.96 -3.14
C MET A 60 10.89 -0.53 -1.69
N VAL A 61 11.84 -0.92 -0.84
CA VAL A 61 11.76 -0.78 0.62
C VAL A 61 13.01 -0.08 1.13
N PRO A 62 12.91 0.92 2.03
CA PRO A 62 14.08 1.49 2.70
C PRO A 62 14.88 0.40 3.41
N GLU A 63 16.20 0.54 3.46
CA GLU A 63 17.06 -0.38 4.18
C GLU A 63 16.67 -0.44 5.67
N GLY A 64 16.55 -1.65 6.22
CA GLY A 64 16.14 -1.87 7.61
C GLY A 64 14.64 -1.68 7.88
N SER A 65 13.83 -1.43 6.86
CA SER A 65 12.38 -1.31 6.98
C SER A 65 11.66 -2.55 6.43
N PHE A 66 10.47 -2.82 6.95
CA PHE A 66 9.53 -3.82 6.41
C PHE A 66 8.39 -3.16 5.59
N SER A 67 8.33 -1.83 5.59
CA SER A 67 7.30 -1.06 4.88
C SER A 67 7.90 -0.38 3.65
N GLY A 68 7.20 -0.49 2.52
CA GLY A 68 7.62 0.08 1.25
C GLY A 68 6.51 0.04 0.23
N SER A 69 6.87 0.25 -1.04
CA SER A 69 5.94 0.19 -2.16
C SER A 69 6.10 -1.10 -2.94
N PHE A 70 4.99 -1.63 -3.43
CA PHE A 70 4.92 -2.93 -4.10
C PHE A 70 4.12 -2.82 -5.40
N GLY A 71 4.43 -3.67 -6.37
CA GLY A 71 3.67 -3.80 -7.60
C GLY A 71 3.88 -5.17 -8.21
N THR A 72 2.88 -5.67 -8.95
CA THR A 72 2.95 -6.95 -9.65
C THR A 72 3.11 -6.70 -11.15
N THR A 73 3.93 -7.49 -11.81
CA THR A 73 4.14 -7.41 -13.25
C THR A 73 2.98 -8.03 -14.03
N ASP A 74 2.61 -7.39 -15.13
CA ASP A 74 1.65 -7.92 -16.10
C ASP A 74 2.29 -8.94 -17.07
N ALA A 75 1.50 -9.43 -18.03
CA ALA A 75 1.96 -10.39 -19.06
C ALA A 75 3.13 -9.87 -19.92
N ASN A 76 3.35 -8.56 -19.99
CA ASN A 76 4.47 -7.93 -20.68
C ASN A 76 5.64 -7.61 -19.74
N GLY A 77 5.58 -8.07 -18.49
CA GLY A 77 6.56 -7.76 -17.47
C GLY A 77 6.48 -6.34 -16.91
N LYS A 78 5.47 -5.54 -17.31
CA LYS A 78 5.32 -4.15 -16.86
C LYS A 78 4.81 -4.10 -15.44
N TYR A 79 5.35 -3.17 -14.64
CA TYR A 79 4.91 -2.92 -13.27
C TYR A 79 4.71 -1.43 -12.99
N ARG A 80 3.89 -1.15 -11.98
CA ARG A 80 3.75 0.15 -11.34
C ARG A 80 3.77 -0.07 -9.84
N LEU A 81 4.53 0.72 -9.10
CA LEU A 81 4.61 0.61 -7.65
C LEU A 81 3.50 1.40 -6.96
N MET A 82 2.88 0.76 -5.99
CA MET A 82 1.83 1.31 -5.14
C MET A 82 2.36 1.51 -3.73
N TYR A 83 2.13 2.69 -3.16
CA TYR A 83 2.42 3.01 -1.77
C TYR A 83 1.34 2.45 -0.84
N THR A 84 0.08 2.54 -1.28
CA THR A 84 -1.08 1.87 -0.66
C THR A 84 -1.94 1.25 -1.76
N SER A 85 -3.02 0.52 -1.40
CA SER A 85 -3.98 -0.01 -2.39
C SER A 85 -4.60 1.07 -3.29
N GLU A 86 -4.64 2.33 -2.84
CA GLU A 86 -5.30 3.45 -3.54
C GLU A 86 -4.32 4.51 -4.06
N LYS A 87 -3.08 4.54 -3.56
CA LYS A 87 -2.10 5.57 -3.90
C LYS A 87 -0.86 4.97 -4.54
N SER A 88 -0.61 5.33 -5.80
CA SER A 88 0.62 4.98 -6.49
C SER A 88 1.81 5.81 -5.99
N GLY A 89 3.00 5.25 -6.11
CA GLY A 89 4.25 5.92 -5.86
C GLY A 89 5.16 5.24 -4.84
N VAL A 90 6.35 5.79 -4.71
CA VAL A 90 7.40 5.38 -3.78
C VAL A 90 7.90 6.61 -3.04
N THR A 91 8.13 6.50 -1.74
CA THR A 91 8.77 7.60 -0.98
C THR A 91 10.19 7.86 -1.49
N PRO A 92 10.66 9.13 -1.49
CA PRO A 92 12.01 9.45 -1.98
C PRO A 92 13.12 8.80 -1.15
N GLY A 93 14.33 8.81 -1.71
CA GLY A 93 15.55 8.29 -1.07
C GLY A 93 15.93 6.88 -1.53
N GLU A 94 17.02 6.35 -0.94
CA GLU A 94 17.55 5.03 -1.29
C GLU A 94 16.59 3.91 -0.90
N LYS A 95 16.41 2.95 -1.82
CA LYS A 95 15.56 1.76 -1.63
C LYS A 95 16.33 0.50 -2.02
N ILE A 96 16.10 -0.56 -1.27
CA ILE A 96 16.46 -1.92 -1.69
C ILE A 96 15.31 -2.44 -2.55
N VAL A 97 15.66 -2.96 -3.72
CA VAL A 97 14.70 -3.53 -4.65
C VAL A 97 14.73 -5.05 -4.57
N ARG A 98 13.57 -5.66 -4.51
CA ARG A 98 13.41 -7.12 -4.55
C ARG A 98 12.41 -7.50 -5.60
N VAL A 99 12.64 -8.65 -6.23
CA VAL A 99 11.72 -9.25 -7.19
C VAL A 99 11.51 -10.71 -6.81
N SER A 100 10.24 -11.15 -6.73
CA SER A 100 9.88 -12.53 -6.37
C SER A 100 8.65 -12.98 -7.15
N THR A 101 8.64 -14.22 -7.61
CA THR A 101 7.44 -14.84 -8.19
C THR A 101 6.68 -15.71 -7.19
N ALA A 102 7.24 -15.96 -6.02
CA ALA A 102 6.57 -16.67 -4.93
C ALA A 102 5.69 -15.76 -4.06
N ASP A 103 6.04 -14.48 -3.96
CA ASP A 103 5.28 -13.50 -3.20
C ASP A 103 4.03 -13.08 -4.00
N LYS A 104 2.87 -13.55 -3.57
CA LYS A 104 1.56 -13.24 -4.17
C LYS A 104 0.73 -12.30 -3.30
N GLY A 105 1.35 -11.71 -2.26
CA GLY A 105 0.65 -10.95 -1.24
C GLY A 105 -0.06 -11.84 -0.21
N ALA A 106 -0.60 -11.21 0.83
CA ALA A 106 -1.13 -11.89 2.02
C ALA A 106 -2.34 -12.82 1.76
N GLU A 107 -3.04 -12.63 0.64
CA GLU A 107 -4.31 -13.33 0.35
C GLU A 107 -4.14 -14.53 -0.61
N SER A 108 -2.94 -14.77 -1.12
CA SER A 108 -2.69 -15.82 -2.12
C SER A 108 -1.70 -16.85 -1.59
N ALA A 109 -1.92 -18.13 -1.96
CA ALA A 109 -0.92 -19.16 -1.70
C ALA A 109 0.42 -18.79 -2.36
N PRO A 110 1.57 -19.08 -1.72
CA PRO A 110 2.88 -18.81 -2.31
C PRO A 110 3.02 -19.41 -3.70
N GLY A 111 3.44 -18.61 -4.66
CA GLY A 111 3.77 -19.08 -6.00
C GLY A 111 5.08 -19.88 -6.00
N LYS A 112 5.39 -20.50 -7.13
CA LYS A 112 6.70 -21.12 -7.32
C LYS A 112 7.72 -19.99 -7.58
N GLU A 113 8.77 -19.92 -6.75
CA GLU A 113 9.86 -18.98 -6.99
C GLU A 113 10.66 -19.38 -8.23
N ARG A 114 10.88 -18.42 -9.13
CA ARG A 114 11.72 -18.54 -10.33
C ARG A 114 12.94 -17.63 -10.30
N VAL A 115 12.88 -16.61 -9.44
CA VAL A 115 13.91 -15.57 -9.36
C VAL A 115 14.98 -16.01 -8.34
N PRO A 116 16.27 -15.97 -8.71
CA PRO A 116 17.35 -16.29 -7.78
C PRO A 116 17.36 -15.40 -6.53
N SER A 117 17.76 -15.97 -5.40
CA SER A 117 17.76 -15.29 -4.10
C SER A 117 18.56 -13.99 -4.07
N LYS A 118 19.54 -13.83 -4.95
CA LYS A 118 20.31 -12.60 -5.14
C LYS A 118 19.46 -11.39 -5.55
N TYR A 119 18.24 -11.59 -6.03
CA TYR A 119 17.30 -10.55 -6.45
C TYR A 119 16.06 -10.45 -5.53
N ASN A 120 15.90 -11.37 -4.56
CA ASN A 120 14.82 -11.35 -3.59
C ASN A 120 15.32 -11.30 -2.14
N SER A 121 15.37 -12.42 -1.40
CA SER A 121 15.74 -12.46 0.02
C SER A 121 17.14 -11.90 0.31
N LYS A 122 18.08 -12.04 -0.63
CA LYS A 122 19.47 -11.56 -0.54
C LYS A 122 19.77 -10.41 -1.50
N SER A 123 18.74 -9.68 -1.93
CA SER A 123 18.94 -8.58 -2.87
C SER A 123 19.80 -7.48 -2.28
N THR A 124 20.76 -7.05 -3.07
CA THR A 124 21.58 -5.85 -2.85
C THR A 124 21.33 -4.77 -3.91
N MET A 125 20.30 -4.97 -4.76
CA MET A 125 19.93 -3.97 -5.76
C MET A 125 19.43 -2.71 -5.06
N LYS A 126 20.02 -1.57 -5.38
CA LYS A 126 19.67 -0.27 -4.81
C LYS A 126 19.26 0.70 -5.91
N VAL A 127 18.29 1.53 -5.59
CA VAL A 127 17.85 2.65 -6.42
C VAL A 127 17.64 3.89 -5.56
N VAL A 128 17.99 5.05 -6.07
CA VAL A 128 17.67 6.33 -5.43
C VAL A 128 16.44 6.90 -6.12
N VAL A 129 15.34 6.98 -5.36
CA VAL A 129 14.07 7.51 -5.82
C VAL A 129 14.09 9.04 -5.62
N PRO A 130 13.92 9.84 -6.69
CA PRO A 130 13.82 11.30 -6.56
C PRO A 130 12.52 11.72 -5.86
N GLU A 131 12.40 12.96 -5.49
CA GLU A 131 11.20 13.50 -4.86
C GLU A 131 10.26 14.15 -5.90
N ASN A 132 8.94 13.99 -5.73
CA ASN A 132 7.89 14.62 -6.54
C ASN A 132 8.13 14.52 -8.06
N SER A 133 8.46 13.32 -8.54
CA SER A 133 8.90 13.08 -9.92
C SER A 133 8.26 11.80 -10.47
N SER A 134 8.73 11.37 -11.63
CA SER A 134 8.49 10.04 -12.19
C SER A 134 9.82 9.35 -12.46
N LEU A 135 9.87 8.06 -12.25
CA LEU A 135 11.04 7.22 -12.50
C LEU A 135 10.61 5.98 -13.29
N GLU A 136 11.15 5.84 -14.50
CA GLU A 136 11.08 4.58 -15.22
C GLU A 136 12.33 3.76 -14.90
N TRP A 137 12.15 2.56 -14.35
CA TRP A 137 13.27 1.69 -13.98
C TRP A 137 13.05 0.27 -14.44
N ASN A 138 13.76 -0.12 -15.50
CA ASN A 138 13.70 -1.46 -16.06
C ASN A 138 14.68 -2.38 -15.33
N ILE A 139 14.24 -3.61 -15.03
CA ILE A 139 14.97 -4.60 -14.24
C ILE A 139 15.28 -5.80 -15.12
N GLU A 140 16.56 -6.02 -15.38
CA GLU A 140 17.05 -7.20 -16.09
C GLU A 140 17.62 -8.19 -15.08
N LEU A 141 17.06 -9.39 -15.06
CA LEU A 141 17.45 -10.47 -14.16
C LEU A 141 18.03 -11.63 -14.99
N ASP A 142 18.91 -12.40 -14.40
CA ASP A 142 19.36 -13.69 -14.93
C ASP A 142 18.93 -14.84 -14.01
N SER A 143 18.62 -15.99 -14.57
CA SER A 143 18.20 -17.18 -13.83
C SER A 143 19.37 -17.90 -13.14
N LYS A 144 20.60 -17.43 -13.32
CA LYS A 144 21.79 -18.03 -12.73
C LYS A 144 21.83 -17.76 -11.23
N GLY A 145 21.92 -18.81 -10.44
CA GLY A 145 22.00 -18.71 -9.00
C GLY A 145 21.04 -19.65 -8.28
N LYS A 146 21.10 -19.61 -6.94
CA LYS A 146 20.22 -20.40 -6.10
C LYS A 146 18.86 -19.76 -6.02
N VAL A 147 17.82 -20.55 -6.28
CA VAL A 147 16.43 -20.20 -5.99
C VAL A 147 16.12 -20.76 -4.62
N ASP A 148 15.83 -19.90 -3.65
CA ASP A 148 15.37 -20.34 -2.35
C ASP A 148 13.90 -20.75 -2.44
N ALA A 149 13.54 -21.89 -1.82
CA ALA A 149 12.14 -22.26 -1.68
C ALA A 149 11.42 -21.20 -0.81
N PRO A 150 10.14 -20.89 -1.09
CA PRO A 150 9.37 -20.02 -0.22
C PRO A 150 9.37 -20.60 1.19
N GLU A 151 9.63 -19.76 2.17
CA GLU A 151 9.63 -20.14 3.58
C GLU A 151 8.18 -20.44 3.99
N VAL A 152 7.85 -21.72 4.12
CA VAL A 152 6.56 -22.14 4.65
C VAL A 152 6.61 -21.91 6.15
N ILE A 153 5.96 -20.86 6.64
CA ILE A 153 5.74 -20.68 8.08
C ILE A 153 4.87 -21.87 8.52
N LYS A 154 5.49 -22.85 9.17
CA LYS A 154 4.75 -23.89 9.85
C LYS A 154 4.15 -23.26 11.10
N GLU A 155 2.84 -23.06 11.10
CA GLU A 155 2.11 -22.82 12.34
C GLU A 155 2.23 -24.11 13.17
N ASP A 156 3.05 -24.08 14.21
CA ASP A 156 3.04 -25.09 15.26
C ASP A 156 1.70 -24.98 15.99
N ARG A 157 0.83 -25.94 15.78
CA ARG A 157 -0.40 -26.13 16.54
C ARG A 157 -0.11 -26.86 17.84
#